data_2c214d8a6011164bca8f42de660e51f6
#
_entry.id   2c214d8a6011164bca8f42de660e51f6
#
_cell.length_a   1.000
_cell.length_b   1.000
_cell.length_c   1.000
_cell.angle_alpha   90.00
_cell.angle_beta   90.00
_cell.angle_gamma   90.00
#
_symmetry.space_group_name_H-M   'P 1'
#
loop_
_entity.id
_entity.type
_entity.pdbx_description
1 polymer ?
#
loop_
_entity_poly.entity_id
_entity_poly.type
_entity_poly.pdbx_seq_one_letter_code
_entity_poly.pdbx_strand_id
1 'polypeptide(L)'
;MRLGRKNKKTESIKTVQTVLRETRNNSPIFSRFAVQTRTERELYTTLRESVPIIDAALCKIIRLIGGFKIVTSSAESQKIADSFVKNVRTNGEMTGLESFVLCYLDSLLTYGQAVGEIVPDSDGEGICALYNASLDDVEIRADSSPLKLAVYTLGNGTAEEPKHPERIFATLLNPKP
;
A
#
# COMPACT_ATOMS: atom_id res chain seq x y z
N MET A 1 -54.00 -29.43 35.81
CA MET A 1 -53.72 -28.94 34.47
C MET A 1 -52.63 -27.84 34.57
N ARG A 2 -51.36 -28.16 34.25
CA ARG A 2 -50.23 -27.22 34.34
C ARG A 2 -49.89 -26.77 32.92
N LEU A 3 -50.10 -25.47 32.65
CA LEU A 3 -49.75 -24.83 31.41
C LEU A 3 -48.24 -24.57 31.35
N GLY A 4 -47.55 -25.26 30.42
CA GLY A 4 -46.13 -25.07 30.16
C GLY A 4 -45.86 -23.74 29.42
N ARG A 5 -45.04 -22.89 30.04
CA ARG A 5 -44.54 -21.65 29.48
C ARG A 5 -43.44 -21.93 28.47
N LYS A 6 -43.69 -21.78 27.17
CA LYS A 6 -42.67 -21.85 26.12
C LYS A 6 -41.72 -20.65 26.25
N ASN A 7 -40.49 -20.92 26.59
CA ASN A 7 -39.41 -19.94 26.51
C ASN A 7 -39.12 -19.62 25.02
N LYS A 8 -39.41 -18.39 24.63
CA LYS A 8 -38.94 -17.79 23.37
C LYS A 8 -37.44 -17.57 23.50
N LYS A 9 -36.63 -18.32 22.76
CA LYS A 9 -35.22 -18.00 22.55
C LYS A 9 -35.12 -16.66 21.82
N THR A 10 -34.64 -15.65 22.52
CA THR A 10 -34.24 -14.38 21.90
C THR A 10 -32.96 -14.63 21.15
N GLU A 11 -33.02 -14.64 19.83
CA GLU A 11 -31.82 -14.61 18.99
C GLU A 11 -31.14 -13.27 19.20
N SER A 12 -29.95 -13.29 19.80
CA SER A 12 -29.08 -12.14 19.90
C SER A 12 -28.58 -11.80 18.49
N ILE A 13 -29.01 -10.66 17.99
CA ILE A 13 -28.43 -10.04 16.81
C ILE A 13 -26.96 -9.78 17.17
N LYS A 14 -26.04 -10.55 16.58
CA LYS A 14 -24.61 -10.25 16.65
C LYS A 14 -24.36 -8.97 15.86
N THR A 15 -24.39 -7.84 16.53
CA THR A 15 -23.84 -6.61 16.01
C THR A 15 -22.37 -6.88 15.77
N VAL A 16 -21.94 -6.82 14.52
CA VAL A 16 -20.52 -6.80 14.18
C VAL A 16 -19.99 -5.47 14.68
N GLN A 17 -19.53 -5.44 15.91
CA GLN A 17 -18.69 -4.36 16.38
C GLN A 17 -17.39 -4.47 15.60
N THR A 18 -17.17 -3.52 14.72
CA THR A 18 -15.83 -3.24 14.20
C THR A 18 -14.98 -2.87 15.41
N VAL A 19 -14.34 -3.84 15.99
CA VAL A 19 -13.36 -3.61 17.06
C VAL A 19 -12.23 -2.85 16.38
N LEU A 20 -12.20 -1.55 16.56
CA LEU A 20 -10.97 -0.77 16.42
C LEU A 20 -9.98 -1.44 17.36
N ARG A 21 -9.14 -2.29 16.81
CA ARG A 21 -8.04 -2.91 17.52
C ARG A 21 -7.04 -1.79 17.79
N GLU A 22 -7.25 -1.08 18.89
CA GLU A 22 -6.17 -0.31 19.48
C GLU A 22 -5.05 -1.29 19.77
N THR A 23 -4.07 -1.33 18.91
CA THR A 23 -2.78 -1.95 19.19
C THR A 23 -2.18 -1.17 20.36
N ARG A 24 -2.43 -1.65 21.59
CA ARG A 24 -1.77 -1.18 22.80
C ARG A 24 -0.28 -1.53 22.76
N ASN A 25 0.44 -0.92 21.87
CA ASN A 25 1.86 -0.79 22.01
C ASN A 25 2.10 0.54 22.72
N ASN A 26 2.37 0.48 24.02
CA ASN A 26 2.64 1.61 24.89
C ASN A 26 3.95 2.37 24.55
N SER A 27 4.46 2.22 23.35
CA SER A 27 5.60 3.01 22.89
C SER A 27 5.08 4.25 22.15
N PRO A 28 5.47 5.47 22.58
CA PRO A 28 5.07 6.71 21.91
C PRO A 28 5.53 6.78 20.45
N ILE A 29 6.49 5.95 20.05
CA ILE A 29 6.95 5.84 18.67
C ILE A 29 5.95 5.03 17.83
N PHE A 30 5.34 3.98 18.38
CA PHE A 30 4.37 3.13 17.68
C PHE A 30 3.00 3.80 17.51
N SER A 31 2.60 4.73 18.38
CA SER A 31 1.36 5.49 18.22
C SER A 31 1.40 6.46 17.02
N ARG A 32 2.58 6.72 16.45
CA ARG A 32 2.78 7.57 15.29
C ARG A 32 2.48 6.88 13.96
N PHE A 33 2.40 5.56 13.93
CA PHE A 33 2.06 4.77 12.74
C PHE A 33 0.59 4.35 12.77
N ALA A 34 -0.31 5.33 12.81
CA ALA A 34 -1.72 5.02 12.62
C ALA A 34 -1.93 4.62 11.16
N VAL A 35 -2.37 3.37 10.95
CA VAL A 35 -2.82 2.92 9.63
C VAL A 35 -3.98 3.81 9.21
N GLN A 36 -3.89 4.40 8.01
CA GLN A 36 -5.00 5.19 7.49
C GLN A 36 -6.21 4.30 7.28
N THR A 37 -7.35 4.76 7.77
CA THR A 37 -8.61 4.10 7.52
C THR A 37 -9.03 4.29 6.06
N ARG A 38 -9.88 3.39 5.56
CA ARG A 38 -10.48 3.54 4.23
C ARG A 38 -11.20 4.88 4.08
N THR A 39 -11.92 5.32 5.10
CA THR A 39 -12.62 6.62 5.11
C THR A 39 -11.67 7.81 4.97
N GLU A 40 -10.49 7.77 5.59
CA GLU A 40 -9.49 8.83 5.40
C GLU A 40 -8.96 8.86 3.97
N ARG A 41 -8.73 7.70 3.33
CA ARG A 41 -8.33 7.64 1.92
C ARG A 41 -9.41 8.16 0.98
N GLU A 42 -10.66 7.80 1.20
CA GLU A 42 -11.81 8.32 0.45
C GLU A 42 -11.91 9.85 0.57
N LEU A 43 -11.63 10.40 1.76
CA LEU A 43 -11.59 11.84 1.96
C LEU A 43 -10.48 12.52 1.13
N TYR A 44 -9.26 11.95 1.13
CA TYR A 44 -8.15 12.51 0.32
C TYR A 44 -8.44 12.43 -1.18
N THR A 45 -9.03 11.34 -1.65
CA THR A 45 -9.48 11.21 -3.04
C THR A 45 -10.51 12.28 -3.37
N THR A 46 -11.53 12.46 -2.54
CA THR A 46 -12.57 13.47 -2.73
C THR A 46 -12.00 14.89 -2.74
N LEU A 47 -11.03 15.19 -1.87
CA LEU A 47 -10.35 16.48 -1.85
C LEU A 47 -9.59 16.76 -3.15
N ARG A 48 -8.88 15.78 -3.69
CA ARG A 48 -8.19 15.91 -4.98
C ARG A 48 -9.17 16.17 -6.13
N GLU A 49 -10.26 15.42 -6.17
CA GLU A 49 -11.28 15.54 -7.22
C GLU A 49 -12.05 16.87 -7.13
N SER A 50 -12.34 17.32 -5.90
CA SER A 50 -13.16 18.51 -5.67
C SER A 50 -12.37 19.83 -5.71
N VAL A 51 -11.05 19.77 -5.49
CA VAL A 51 -10.18 20.95 -5.41
C VAL A 51 -9.05 20.87 -6.43
N PRO A 52 -9.25 21.35 -7.67
CA PRO A 52 -8.33 21.15 -8.78
C PRO A 52 -6.91 21.68 -8.53
N ILE A 53 -6.73 22.67 -7.66
CA ILE A 53 -5.40 23.20 -7.34
C ILE A 53 -4.56 22.19 -6.54
N ILE A 54 -5.20 21.36 -5.72
CA ILE A 54 -4.51 20.29 -4.96
C ILE A 54 -4.00 19.24 -5.93
N ASP A 55 -4.86 18.76 -6.82
CA ASP A 55 -4.47 17.78 -7.82
C ASP A 55 -3.38 18.30 -8.75
N ALA A 56 -3.52 19.53 -9.26
CA ALA A 56 -2.50 20.17 -10.09
C ALA A 56 -1.14 20.31 -9.38
N ALA A 57 -1.14 20.63 -8.09
CA ALA A 57 0.10 20.74 -7.31
C ALA A 57 0.75 19.36 -7.13
N LEU A 58 -0.02 18.33 -6.77
CA LEU A 58 0.47 16.94 -6.63
C LEU A 58 1.03 16.42 -7.96
N CYS A 59 0.28 16.55 -9.05
CA CYS A 59 0.72 16.16 -10.38
C CYS A 59 2.03 16.86 -10.80
N LYS A 60 2.18 18.16 -10.46
CA LYS A 60 3.41 18.90 -10.74
C LYS A 60 4.60 18.37 -9.94
N ILE A 61 4.41 18.09 -8.65
CA ILE A 61 5.47 17.53 -7.79
C ILE A 61 5.88 16.15 -8.32
N ILE A 62 4.91 15.27 -8.61
CA ILE A 62 5.16 13.92 -9.13
C ILE A 62 6.00 13.98 -10.41
N ARG A 63 5.63 14.85 -11.36
CA ARG A 63 6.37 15.02 -12.62
C ARG A 63 7.78 15.56 -12.42
N LEU A 64 8.01 16.42 -11.41
CA LEU A 64 9.33 16.93 -11.09
C LEU A 64 10.24 15.87 -10.46
N ILE A 65 9.68 14.95 -9.67
CA ILE A 65 10.43 13.86 -9.02
C ILE A 65 10.63 12.68 -9.98
N GLY A 66 9.63 12.37 -10.82
CA GLY A 66 9.59 11.18 -11.67
C GLY A 66 10.65 11.13 -12.77
N GLY A 67 11.28 12.26 -13.12
CA GLY A 67 12.36 12.29 -14.09
C GLY A 67 13.70 11.87 -13.48
N PHE A 68 14.08 10.60 -13.65
CA PHE A 68 15.36 10.06 -13.16
C PHE A 68 16.12 9.33 -14.27
N LYS A 69 17.42 9.16 -14.06
CA LYS A 69 18.28 8.37 -14.95
C LYS A 69 19.13 7.41 -14.14
N ILE A 70 19.12 6.16 -14.54
CA ILE A 70 20.03 5.15 -13.98
C ILE A 70 21.36 5.23 -14.72
N VAL A 71 22.45 5.35 -13.99
CA VAL A 71 23.82 5.39 -14.53
C VAL A 71 24.58 4.21 -13.98
N THR A 72 25.20 3.45 -14.85
CA THR A 72 25.99 2.25 -14.50
C THR A 72 27.46 2.43 -14.87
N SER A 73 28.32 1.58 -14.34
CA SER A 73 29.77 1.67 -14.52
C SER A 73 30.29 1.16 -15.88
N SER A 74 29.50 0.37 -16.61
CA SER A 74 29.88 -0.19 -17.91
C SER A 74 28.84 0.12 -18.99
N ALA A 75 29.30 0.18 -20.24
CA ALA A 75 28.40 0.40 -21.38
C ALA A 75 27.43 -0.78 -21.61
N GLU A 76 27.84 -1.99 -21.26
CA GLU A 76 27.00 -3.18 -21.36
C GLU A 76 25.87 -3.15 -20.29
N SER A 77 26.23 -2.93 -19.03
CA SER A 77 25.27 -2.75 -17.95
C SER A 77 24.32 -1.58 -18.20
N GLN A 78 24.80 -0.50 -18.84
CA GLN A 78 23.96 0.64 -19.20
C GLN A 78 22.88 0.26 -20.20
N LYS A 79 23.20 -0.54 -21.21
CA LYS A 79 22.20 -1.02 -22.17
C LYS A 79 21.12 -1.89 -21.51
N ILE A 80 21.52 -2.75 -20.57
CA ILE A 80 20.58 -3.59 -19.81
C ILE A 80 19.68 -2.70 -18.96
N ALA A 81 20.25 -1.73 -18.22
CA ALA A 81 19.49 -0.79 -17.40
C ALA A 81 18.53 0.06 -18.23
N ASP A 82 18.98 0.60 -19.36
CA ASP A 82 18.13 1.42 -20.25
C ASP A 82 16.98 0.57 -20.82
N SER A 83 17.24 -0.69 -21.18
CA SER A 83 16.22 -1.62 -21.66
C SER A 83 15.21 -1.93 -20.56
N PHE A 84 15.65 -2.19 -19.34
CA PHE A 84 14.80 -2.43 -18.19
C PHE A 84 13.92 -1.22 -17.87
N VAL A 85 14.52 -0.03 -17.74
CA VAL A 85 13.81 1.22 -17.45
C VAL A 85 12.70 1.46 -18.46
N LYS A 86 12.93 1.14 -19.73
CA LYS A 86 11.97 1.38 -20.80
C LYS A 86 10.88 0.32 -20.90
N ASN A 87 11.21 -0.96 -20.69
CA ASN A 87 10.39 -2.08 -21.10
C ASN A 87 9.79 -2.89 -19.94
N VAL A 88 10.20 -2.66 -18.68
CA VAL A 88 9.63 -3.41 -17.55
C VAL A 88 8.12 -3.23 -17.49
N ARG A 89 7.39 -4.33 -17.32
CA ARG A 89 5.93 -4.30 -17.19
C ARG A 89 5.52 -3.68 -15.85
N THR A 90 4.50 -2.83 -15.87
CA THR A 90 4.01 -2.16 -14.66
C THR A 90 2.49 -2.20 -14.60
N ASN A 91 1.93 -2.51 -13.46
CA ASN A 91 0.49 -2.47 -13.19
C ASN A 91 -0.37 -3.19 -14.26
N GLY A 92 0.16 -4.29 -14.82
CA GLY A 92 -0.52 -5.11 -15.84
C GLY A 92 -0.30 -4.65 -17.26
N GLU A 93 -0.81 -3.51 -17.68
CA GLU A 93 -0.79 -3.06 -19.08
C GLU A 93 0.25 -1.97 -19.38
N MET A 94 0.72 -1.28 -18.36
CA MET A 94 1.70 -0.21 -18.52
C MET A 94 3.12 -0.78 -18.66
N THR A 95 4.01 0.03 -19.24
CA THR A 95 5.43 -0.31 -19.36
C THR A 95 6.29 0.86 -18.91
N GLY A 96 7.49 0.52 -18.48
CA GLY A 96 8.53 1.45 -18.06
C GLY A 96 8.54 1.74 -16.56
N LEU A 97 9.74 1.80 -16.03
CA LEU A 97 9.97 2.08 -14.61
C LEU A 97 9.43 3.46 -14.19
N GLU A 98 9.44 4.42 -15.11
CA GLU A 98 8.87 5.75 -14.87
C GLU A 98 7.37 5.66 -14.55
N SER A 99 6.62 4.83 -15.29
CA SER A 99 5.18 4.62 -15.04
C SER A 99 4.93 4.05 -13.64
N PHE A 100 5.77 3.09 -13.20
CA PHE A 100 5.69 2.56 -11.84
C PHE A 100 5.95 3.66 -10.79
N VAL A 101 7.04 4.41 -10.98
CA VAL A 101 7.44 5.48 -10.03
C VAL A 101 6.38 6.57 -9.94
N LEU A 102 5.78 6.98 -11.06
CA LEU A 102 4.70 7.97 -11.06
C LEU A 102 3.48 7.49 -10.24
N CYS A 103 3.03 6.25 -10.45
CA CYS A 103 1.93 5.68 -9.67
C CYS A 103 2.29 5.51 -8.18
N TYR A 104 3.52 5.11 -7.89
CA TYR A 104 4.01 4.97 -6.52
C TYR A 104 4.04 6.30 -5.77
N LEU A 105 4.55 7.35 -6.43
CA LEU A 105 4.58 8.70 -5.90
C LEU A 105 3.18 9.30 -5.76
N ASP A 106 2.27 8.99 -6.68
CA ASP A 106 0.88 9.44 -6.61
C ASP A 106 0.21 8.89 -5.34
N SER A 107 0.35 7.60 -5.07
CA SER A 107 -0.12 6.99 -3.84
C SER A 107 0.54 7.60 -2.61
N LEU A 108 1.87 7.72 -2.63
CA LEU A 108 2.65 8.24 -1.51
C LEU A 108 2.28 9.68 -1.14
N LEU A 109 2.14 10.56 -2.13
CA LEU A 109 1.83 11.97 -1.89
C LEU A 109 0.36 12.22 -1.60
N THR A 110 -0.55 11.37 -2.10
CA THR A 110 -1.98 11.49 -1.82
C THR A 110 -2.35 10.93 -0.45
N TYR A 111 -1.84 9.75 -0.13
CA TYR A 111 -2.25 9.01 1.06
C TYR A 111 -1.16 8.98 2.15
N GLY A 112 0.03 9.52 1.89
CA GLY A 112 1.16 9.44 2.80
C GLY A 112 1.77 8.05 2.91
N GLN A 113 1.33 7.11 2.06
CA GLN A 113 1.80 5.73 2.04
C GLN A 113 1.72 5.14 0.64
N ALA A 114 2.67 4.28 0.31
CA ALA A 114 2.69 3.53 -0.93
C ALA A 114 3.28 2.14 -0.71
N VAL A 115 2.79 1.16 -1.46
CA VAL A 115 3.27 -0.22 -1.44
C VAL A 115 3.55 -0.65 -2.86
N GLY A 116 4.71 -1.29 -3.05
CA GLY A 116 5.11 -1.86 -4.32
C GLY A 116 5.52 -3.31 -4.18
N GLU A 117 5.38 -4.07 -5.25
CA GLU A 117 5.80 -5.45 -5.35
C GLU A 117 6.70 -5.65 -6.57
N ILE A 118 7.77 -6.42 -6.38
CA ILE A 118 8.67 -6.86 -7.44
C ILE A 118 8.29 -8.29 -7.81
N VAL A 119 7.91 -8.51 -9.05
CA VAL A 119 7.61 -9.84 -9.58
C VAL A 119 8.82 -10.33 -10.38
N PRO A 120 9.52 -11.38 -9.90
CA PRO A 120 10.61 -11.99 -10.65
C PRO A 120 10.05 -12.72 -11.88
N ASP A 121 10.91 -12.98 -12.85
CA ASP A 121 10.59 -13.89 -13.93
C ASP A 121 10.58 -15.37 -13.47
N SER A 122 10.27 -16.28 -14.39
CA SER A 122 10.14 -17.71 -14.08
C SER A 122 11.44 -18.34 -13.57
N ASP A 123 12.58 -17.80 -13.95
CA ASP A 123 13.90 -18.30 -13.61
C ASP A 123 14.39 -17.70 -12.28
N GLY A 124 13.74 -16.61 -11.82
CA GLY A 124 14.10 -15.89 -10.60
C GLY A 124 15.34 -15.01 -10.74
N GLU A 125 15.95 -14.93 -11.93
CA GLU A 125 17.17 -14.16 -12.19
C GLU A 125 16.88 -12.72 -12.63
N GLY A 126 15.68 -12.45 -13.16
CA GLY A 126 15.24 -11.14 -13.66
C GLY A 126 13.96 -10.62 -12.99
N ILE A 127 13.60 -9.41 -13.37
CA ILE A 127 12.33 -8.78 -12.95
C ILE A 127 11.38 -8.80 -14.14
N CYS A 128 10.27 -9.54 -13.98
CA CYS A 128 9.20 -9.64 -14.98
C CYS A 128 8.30 -8.42 -14.94
N ALA A 129 7.92 -7.97 -13.75
CA ALA A 129 7.00 -6.85 -13.58
C ALA A 129 7.17 -6.13 -12.24
N LEU A 130 6.63 -4.92 -12.17
CA LEU A 130 6.49 -4.13 -10.96
C LEU A 130 5.01 -3.77 -10.77
N TYR A 131 4.50 -3.92 -9.54
CA TYR A 131 3.13 -3.58 -9.21
C TYR A 131 3.05 -2.56 -8.08
N ASN A 132 2.15 -1.59 -8.22
CA ASN A 132 1.72 -0.74 -7.12
C ASN A 132 0.49 -1.38 -6.49
N ALA A 133 0.61 -1.83 -5.25
CA ALA A 133 -0.51 -2.45 -4.55
C ALA A 133 -1.58 -1.41 -4.19
N SER A 134 -2.84 -1.81 -4.35
CA SER A 134 -3.96 -1.02 -3.86
C SER A 134 -3.91 -0.97 -2.32
N LEU A 135 -4.02 0.21 -1.75
CA LEU A 135 -4.08 0.39 -0.30
C LEU A 135 -5.36 -0.17 0.33
N ASP A 136 -6.35 -0.55 -0.48
CA ASP A 136 -7.55 -1.24 -0.01
C ASP A 136 -7.32 -2.74 0.17
N ASP A 137 -6.30 -3.28 -0.49
CA ASP A 137 -5.96 -4.71 -0.50
C ASP A 137 -4.77 -5.04 0.43
N VAL A 138 -4.15 -4.01 1.03
CA VAL A 138 -2.99 -4.19 1.90
C VAL A 138 -3.10 -3.39 3.20
N GLU A 139 -2.47 -3.90 4.24
CA GLU A 139 -2.32 -3.22 5.54
C GLU A 139 -0.83 -3.14 5.90
N ILE A 140 -0.36 -1.93 6.19
CA ILE A 140 1.01 -1.70 6.64
C ILE A 140 1.01 -1.66 8.16
N ARG A 141 1.85 -2.48 8.79
CA ARG A 141 2.04 -2.52 10.24
C ARG A 141 3.49 -2.26 10.59
N ALA A 142 3.75 -1.62 11.72
CA ALA A 142 5.07 -1.65 12.32
C ALA A 142 5.32 -3.06 12.87
N ASP A 143 6.44 -3.67 12.47
CA ASP A 143 6.90 -4.94 13.02
C ASP A 143 7.63 -4.71 14.38
N SER A 144 8.39 -5.66 14.84
CA SER A 144 9.17 -5.66 16.08
C SER A 144 10.06 -4.42 16.29
N SER A 145 10.31 -3.65 15.24
CA SER A 145 11.05 -2.38 15.27
C SER A 145 10.26 -1.29 14.55
N PRO A 146 10.28 -0.03 15.04
CA PRO A 146 9.63 1.09 14.35
C PRO A 146 10.26 1.41 12.98
N LEU A 147 11.43 0.87 12.70
CA LEU A 147 12.12 1.01 11.40
C LEU A 147 11.78 -0.13 10.43
N LYS A 148 11.08 -1.16 10.89
CA LYS A 148 10.72 -2.31 10.08
C LYS A 148 9.22 -2.33 9.87
N LEU A 149 8.82 -2.13 8.62
CA LEU A 149 7.42 -2.21 8.21
C LEU A 149 7.12 -3.61 7.70
N ALA A 150 5.99 -4.16 8.13
CA ALA A 150 5.42 -5.37 7.60
C ALA A 150 4.15 -5.03 6.80
N VAL A 151 4.02 -5.62 5.64
CA VAL A 151 2.84 -5.47 4.79
C VAL A 151 2.05 -6.76 4.82
N TYR A 152 0.77 -6.66 5.07
CA TYR A 152 -0.18 -7.76 5.08
C TYR A 152 -1.16 -7.59 3.92
N THR A 153 -1.55 -8.68 3.29
CA THR A 153 -2.63 -8.69 2.29
C THR A 153 -3.97 -8.83 2.98
N LEU A 154 -4.97 -8.09 2.52
CA LEU A 154 -6.33 -8.14 3.05
C LEU A 154 -7.18 -9.06 2.17
N GLY A 155 -7.28 -10.34 2.57
CA GLY A 155 -8.16 -11.32 1.93
C GLY A 155 -9.40 -11.58 2.78
N ASN A 156 -10.60 -11.46 2.20
CA ASN A 156 -11.88 -11.75 2.90
C ASN A 156 -12.04 -11.07 4.28
N GLY A 157 -11.46 -9.87 4.45
CA GLY A 157 -11.52 -9.13 5.73
C GLY A 157 -10.52 -9.60 6.79
N THR A 158 -9.64 -10.53 6.48
CA THR A 158 -8.53 -10.96 7.34
C THR A 158 -7.21 -10.50 6.77
N ALA A 159 -6.31 -10.05 7.65
CA ALA A 159 -4.95 -9.70 7.26
C ALA A 159 -4.08 -10.95 7.29
N GLU A 160 -3.53 -11.31 6.14
CA GLU A 160 -2.67 -12.47 5.97
C GLU A 160 -1.25 -12.03 5.59
N GLU A 161 -0.26 -12.74 6.08
CA GLU A 161 1.12 -12.51 5.68
C GLU A 161 1.31 -12.90 4.21
N PRO A 162 1.91 -12.05 3.37
CA PRO A 162 2.14 -12.37 1.96
C PRO A 162 3.10 -13.55 1.83
N LYS A 163 2.90 -14.37 0.80
CA LYS A 163 3.76 -15.54 0.53
C LYS A 163 5.22 -15.19 0.32
N HIS A 164 5.49 -13.99 -0.18
CA HIS A 164 6.81 -13.48 -0.54
C HIS A 164 7.02 -12.08 -0.01
N PRO A 165 7.15 -11.89 1.32
CA PRO A 165 7.31 -10.56 1.92
C PRO A 165 8.58 -9.85 1.45
N GLU A 166 9.62 -10.60 1.06
CA GLU A 166 10.88 -10.09 0.53
C GLU A 166 10.76 -9.34 -0.81
N ARG A 167 9.65 -9.51 -1.51
CA ARG A 167 9.36 -8.85 -2.80
C ARG A 167 8.54 -7.58 -2.64
N ILE A 168 8.04 -7.32 -1.43
CA ILE A 168 7.16 -6.21 -1.13
C ILE A 168 7.95 -5.14 -0.40
N PHE A 169 7.77 -3.91 -0.81
CA PHE A 169 8.34 -2.75 -0.15
C PHE A 169 7.26 -1.69 0.08
N ALA A 170 7.37 -0.99 1.18
CA ALA A 170 6.44 0.04 1.57
C ALA A 170 7.18 1.31 1.99
N THR A 171 6.58 2.45 1.72
CA THR A 171 7.06 3.75 2.16
C THR A 171 5.95 4.48 2.88
N LEU A 172 6.27 5.07 4.02
CA LEU A 172 5.41 5.98 4.76
C LEU A 172 6.00 7.39 4.76
N LEU A 173 5.19 8.36 4.42
CA LEU A 173 5.52 9.78 4.43
C LEU A 173 4.90 10.39 5.69
N ASN A 174 5.71 10.92 6.58
CA ASN A 174 5.23 11.53 7.83
C ASN A 174 4.38 10.59 8.70
N PRO A 175 5.01 9.67 9.43
CA PRO A 175 4.30 9.00 10.52
C PRO A 175 3.69 10.09 11.42
N LYS A 176 2.39 10.00 11.69
CA LYS A 176 1.68 11.01 12.50
C LYS A 176 2.41 11.22 13.84
N PRO A 177 2.54 12.48 14.28
CA PRO A 177 3.12 12.80 15.58
C PRO A 177 2.31 12.24 16.76
#